data_c05562351e778294e9a6ada4dc48c360
#
_entry.id   c05562351e778294e9a6ada4dc48c360
#
_cell.length_a   1.000
_cell.length_b   1.000
_cell.length_c   1.000
_cell.angle_alpha   90.00
_cell.angle_beta   90.00
_cell.angle_gamma   90.00
#
_symmetry.space_group_name_H-M   'P 1'
#
loop_
_entity.id
_entity.type
_entity.pdbx_description
1 polymer ?
#
loop_
_entity_poly.entity_id
_entity_poly.type
_entity_poly.pdbx_seq_one_letter_code
_entity_poly.pdbx_strand_id
1 'polypeptide(L)'
;TPFPGNAFSFVDVGPLSVTFSGDSAGTLTYSVQGDGTGGNGSTVTKTISRQAFGTLPVCEFTGSDRSFATQNFQDLWWNPTESGWGINFTHQSNTIFATLFTFEPGVGNNNKGLWLTASMTRQSTGVYSGQLVKVTGSAFDAVPFVPLNPAVNATIVGNMRVEFTDGNTGTLTYDVNGQSV
;
A
#
# COMPACT_ATOMS: atom_id res chain seq x y z
N THR A 1 -13.93 -2.69 16.39
CA THR A 1 -14.02 -1.37 17.04
C THR A 1 -13.17 -0.40 16.24
N PRO A 2 -13.70 0.78 15.84
CA PRO A 2 -12.93 1.76 15.09
C PRO A 2 -11.68 2.17 15.88
N PHE A 3 -10.59 2.46 15.15
CA PHE A 3 -9.37 3.01 15.76
C PHE A 3 -9.70 4.38 16.35
N PRO A 4 -9.52 4.62 17.65
CA PRO A 4 -9.69 5.95 18.20
C PRO A 4 -8.64 6.88 17.58
N GLY A 5 -9.06 8.06 17.10
CA GLY A 5 -8.22 9.00 16.36
C GLY A 5 -6.98 9.54 17.11
N ASN A 6 -6.83 9.22 18.38
CA ASN A 6 -5.69 9.55 19.24
C ASN A 6 -4.86 8.31 19.65
N ALA A 7 -5.11 7.14 19.04
CA ALA A 7 -4.47 5.87 19.44
C ALA A 7 -3.14 5.60 18.73
N PHE A 8 -2.68 6.48 17.84
CA PHE A 8 -1.38 6.32 17.18
C PHE A 8 -0.41 7.44 17.55
N SER A 9 0.85 7.09 17.67
CA SER A 9 1.97 8.03 17.76
C SER A 9 2.89 7.82 16.56
N PHE A 10 3.58 8.86 16.15
CA PHE A 10 4.59 8.78 15.11
C PHE A 10 5.92 9.33 15.62
N VAL A 11 7.00 8.79 15.07
CA VAL A 11 8.36 9.27 15.30
C VAL A 11 8.94 9.56 13.93
N ASP A 12 9.55 10.73 13.78
CA ASP A 12 10.33 11.06 12.59
C ASP A 12 11.58 10.17 12.58
N VAL A 13 11.71 9.34 11.58
CA VAL A 13 12.84 8.39 11.45
C VAL A 13 13.87 8.84 10.43
N GLY A 14 13.65 9.95 9.72
CA GLY A 14 14.62 10.53 8.81
C GLY A 14 14.05 11.10 7.51
N PRO A 15 14.90 11.75 6.72
CA PRO A 15 14.49 12.38 5.46
C PRO A 15 14.30 11.36 4.35
N LEU A 16 13.38 11.71 3.43
CA LEU A 16 13.16 11.03 2.17
C LEU A 16 13.14 12.05 1.03
N SER A 17 13.82 11.75 -0.07
CA SER A 17 13.79 12.56 -1.29
C SER A 17 13.61 11.68 -2.53
N VAL A 18 12.86 12.21 -3.50
CA VAL A 18 12.68 11.59 -4.82
C VAL A 18 13.05 12.63 -5.87
N THR A 19 13.91 12.24 -6.80
CA THR A 19 14.27 13.07 -7.96
C THR A 19 13.86 12.31 -9.22
N PHE A 20 12.96 12.89 -10.01
CA PHE A 20 12.56 12.32 -11.30
C PHE A 20 13.47 12.82 -12.41
N SER A 21 13.94 11.88 -13.26
CA SER A 21 14.73 12.16 -14.45
C SER A 21 13.90 12.06 -15.75
N GLY A 22 12.58 11.94 -15.61
CA GLY A 22 11.60 11.84 -16.69
C GLY A 22 10.32 11.17 -16.18
N ASP A 23 9.42 10.83 -17.07
CA ASP A 23 8.09 10.31 -16.72
C ASP A 23 8.10 8.88 -16.14
N SER A 24 9.19 8.15 -16.34
CA SER A 24 9.25 6.72 -16.00
C SER A 24 10.47 6.33 -15.17
N ALA A 25 11.35 7.25 -14.83
CA ALA A 25 12.58 6.96 -14.09
C ALA A 25 12.88 8.02 -13.04
N GLY A 26 13.56 7.62 -11.98
CA GLY A 26 13.99 8.53 -10.92
C GLY A 26 14.95 7.86 -9.95
N THR A 27 15.33 8.64 -8.95
CA THR A 27 16.16 8.20 -7.83
C THR A 27 15.43 8.48 -6.53
N LEU A 28 15.29 7.47 -5.70
CA LEU A 28 14.78 7.56 -4.34
C LEU A 28 15.96 7.49 -3.38
N THR A 29 16.07 8.46 -2.49
CA THR A 29 17.05 8.45 -1.40
C THR A 29 16.31 8.65 -0.08
N TYR A 30 16.61 7.79 0.90
CA TYR A 30 16.06 7.93 2.23
C TYR A 30 17.06 7.49 3.29
N SER A 31 16.96 8.08 4.47
CA SER A 31 17.72 7.70 5.63
C SER A 31 16.79 7.26 6.74
N VAL A 32 17.06 6.10 7.33
CA VAL A 32 16.36 5.66 8.54
C VAL A 32 17.36 5.80 9.68
N GLN A 33 17.11 6.77 10.55
CA GLN A 33 17.81 6.89 11.82
C GLN A 33 17.29 5.77 12.72
N GLY A 34 18.16 5.19 13.51
CA GLY A 34 17.77 4.10 14.40
C GLY A 34 16.53 4.45 15.21
N ASP A 35 15.70 3.47 15.44
CA ASP A 35 14.41 3.55 16.16
C ASP A 35 14.52 3.93 17.66
N GLY A 36 15.64 4.48 18.08
CA GLY A 36 15.96 4.75 19.48
C GLY A 36 16.50 3.57 20.26
N THR A 37 16.61 2.39 19.63
CA THR A 37 17.16 1.17 20.27
C THR A 37 18.66 0.96 20.03
N GLY A 38 19.32 1.98 19.46
CA GLY A 38 20.79 2.01 19.30
C GLY A 38 21.33 1.52 17.96
N GLY A 39 20.46 1.35 16.96
CA GLY A 39 20.89 1.08 15.58
C GLY A 39 21.55 2.30 14.94
N ASN A 40 22.66 2.09 14.20
CA ASN A 40 23.23 3.12 13.35
C ASN A 40 22.29 3.44 12.20
N GLY A 41 22.03 4.73 11.97
CA GLY A 41 21.21 5.15 10.84
C GLY A 41 21.80 4.71 9.50
N SER A 42 20.96 4.23 8.61
CA SER A 42 21.36 3.82 7.25
C SER A 42 20.78 4.77 6.22
N THR A 43 21.59 5.16 5.24
CA THR A 43 21.15 5.91 4.06
C THR A 43 21.15 4.98 2.85
N VAL A 44 20.02 4.94 2.15
CA VAL A 44 19.80 4.07 0.99
C VAL A 44 19.45 4.92 -0.21
N THR A 45 20.10 4.65 -1.34
CA THR A 45 19.75 5.24 -2.64
C THR A 45 19.37 4.13 -3.61
N LYS A 46 18.20 4.27 -4.24
CA LYS A 46 17.67 3.33 -5.22
C LYS A 46 17.32 4.04 -6.52
N THR A 47 17.74 3.48 -7.64
CA THR A 47 17.15 3.84 -8.93
C THR A 47 15.75 3.22 -8.99
N ILE A 48 14.77 4.01 -9.36
CA ILE A 48 13.38 3.59 -9.49
C ILE A 48 12.89 3.79 -10.91
N SER A 49 11.97 2.92 -11.32
CA SER A 49 11.27 3.03 -12.60
C SER A 49 9.78 2.81 -12.41
N ARG A 50 8.99 3.39 -13.32
CA ARG A 50 7.54 3.16 -13.31
C ARG A 50 7.24 1.70 -13.62
N GLN A 51 6.46 1.06 -12.77
CA GLN A 51 5.96 -0.29 -13.03
C GLN A 51 4.68 -0.21 -13.86
N ALA A 52 4.74 -0.73 -15.09
CA ALA A 52 3.57 -0.88 -15.96
C ALA A 52 3.14 -2.35 -15.97
N PHE A 53 1.87 -2.61 -15.69
CA PHE A 53 1.23 -3.93 -15.77
C PHE A 53 -0.08 -3.89 -16.56
N GLY A 54 -0.46 -2.72 -17.12
CA GLY A 54 -1.62 -2.49 -17.96
C GLY A 54 -1.65 -1.08 -18.51
N THR A 55 -2.69 -0.76 -19.28
CA THR A 55 -2.93 0.60 -19.75
C THR A 55 -3.29 1.50 -18.57
N LEU A 56 -2.64 2.65 -18.48
CA LEU A 56 -2.93 3.63 -17.44
C LEU A 56 -4.34 4.21 -17.63
N PRO A 57 -5.07 4.46 -16.55
CA PRO A 57 -6.37 5.12 -16.64
C PRO A 57 -6.20 6.58 -17.08
N VAL A 58 -7.21 7.08 -17.77
CA VAL A 58 -7.26 8.49 -18.17
C VAL A 58 -7.77 9.31 -16.98
N CYS A 59 -7.15 10.46 -16.70
CA CYS A 59 -7.67 11.44 -15.77
C CYS A 59 -8.87 12.15 -16.41
N GLU A 60 -10.05 11.91 -15.88
CA GLU A 60 -11.32 12.51 -16.36
C GLU A 60 -11.75 13.74 -15.53
N PHE A 61 -10.93 14.16 -14.57
CA PHE A 61 -11.28 15.22 -13.61
C PHE A 61 -10.11 16.18 -13.39
N THR A 62 -10.45 17.42 -13.06
CA THR A 62 -9.48 18.50 -12.78
C THR A 62 -9.52 18.99 -11.34
N GLY A 63 -10.28 18.37 -10.47
CA GLY A 63 -10.45 18.75 -9.07
C GLY A 63 -10.45 17.56 -8.13
N SER A 64 -10.86 17.78 -6.89
CA SER A 64 -10.95 16.75 -5.84
C SER A 64 -12.21 15.91 -5.91
N ASP A 65 -13.27 16.41 -6.58
CA ASP A 65 -14.52 15.65 -6.77
C ASP A 65 -14.35 14.63 -7.90
N ARG A 66 -14.44 13.37 -7.56
CA ARG A 66 -14.33 12.21 -8.45
C ARG A 66 -15.60 11.37 -8.49
N SER A 67 -16.72 11.88 -7.98
CA SER A 67 -17.99 11.14 -7.88
C SER A 67 -18.48 10.59 -9.23
N PHE A 68 -18.11 11.23 -10.34
CA PHE A 68 -18.42 10.77 -11.69
C PHE A 68 -17.43 9.75 -12.28
N ALA A 69 -16.27 9.54 -11.64
CA ALA A 69 -15.27 8.60 -12.15
C ALA A 69 -15.75 7.15 -11.96
N THR A 70 -15.81 6.40 -13.06
CA THR A 70 -16.28 5.02 -13.05
C THR A 70 -15.18 4.02 -13.46
N GLN A 71 -14.02 4.52 -13.88
CA GLN A 71 -12.96 3.70 -14.45
C GLN A 71 -11.57 4.00 -13.90
N ASN A 72 -11.42 4.98 -13.02
CA ASN A 72 -10.15 5.33 -12.41
C ASN A 72 -10.29 5.46 -10.91
N PHE A 73 -9.87 4.44 -10.20
CA PHE A 73 -9.89 4.38 -8.74
C PHE A 73 -8.48 4.50 -8.12
N GLN A 74 -7.50 4.91 -8.90
CA GLN A 74 -6.14 5.12 -8.43
C GLN A 74 -6.10 6.27 -7.45
N ASP A 75 -5.70 6.02 -6.22
CA ASP A 75 -5.40 7.01 -5.18
C ASP A 75 -5.07 6.36 -3.83
N LEU A 76 -4.89 7.21 -2.81
CA LEU A 76 -4.94 6.83 -1.40
C LEU A 76 -6.39 6.82 -0.93
N TRP A 77 -6.77 5.74 -0.25
CA TRP A 77 -8.09 5.54 0.31
C TRP A 77 -8.00 5.27 1.81
N TRP A 78 -8.92 5.79 2.56
CA TRP A 78 -8.97 5.64 4.02
C TRP A 78 -10.38 5.84 4.55
N ASN A 79 -10.62 5.45 5.79
CA ASN A 79 -11.86 5.77 6.49
C ASN A 79 -11.59 6.91 7.50
N PRO A 80 -12.23 8.09 7.36
CA PRO A 80 -11.98 9.23 8.26
C PRO A 80 -12.37 8.98 9.72
N THR A 81 -13.22 7.97 9.99
CA THR A 81 -13.59 7.58 11.35
C THR A 81 -12.69 6.52 11.96
N GLU A 82 -11.72 5.99 11.17
CA GLU A 82 -10.83 4.90 11.56
C GLU A 82 -9.37 5.24 11.25
N SER A 83 -8.88 6.34 11.79
CA SER A 83 -7.51 6.79 11.58
C SER A 83 -6.49 5.74 12.08
N GLY A 84 -5.41 5.52 11.33
CA GLY A 84 -4.33 4.59 11.67
C GLY A 84 -4.14 3.46 10.67
N TRP A 85 -4.99 3.33 9.66
CA TRP A 85 -4.80 2.47 8.50
C TRP A 85 -5.09 3.21 7.20
N GLY A 86 -4.63 2.67 6.09
CA GLY A 86 -4.93 3.20 4.76
C GLY A 86 -4.58 2.19 3.67
N ILE A 87 -5.13 2.41 2.51
CA ILE A 87 -4.85 1.58 1.34
C ILE A 87 -4.54 2.45 0.14
N ASN A 88 -3.52 2.06 -0.61
CA ASN A 88 -3.14 2.69 -1.87
C ASN A 88 -3.54 1.78 -3.02
N PHE A 89 -4.24 2.31 -4.00
CA PHE A 89 -4.59 1.62 -5.24
C PHE A 89 -3.78 2.16 -6.41
N THR A 90 -3.09 1.27 -7.11
CA THR A 90 -2.53 1.54 -8.43
C THR A 90 -3.40 0.82 -9.46
N HIS A 91 -4.13 1.59 -10.27
CA HIS A 91 -5.11 1.05 -11.22
C HIS A 91 -4.55 1.10 -12.65
N GLN A 92 -4.52 -0.04 -13.33
CA GLN A 92 -4.13 -0.13 -14.74
C GLN A 92 -5.04 -1.16 -15.43
N SER A 93 -5.78 -0.76 -16.45
CA SER A 93 -6.75 -1.60 -17.17
C SER A 93 -7.79 -2.24 -16.22
N ASN A 94 -7.88 -3.57 -16.22
CA ASN A 94 -8.78 -4.34 -15.37
C ASN A 94 -8.11 -4.82 -14.07
N THR A 95 -6.97 -4.27 -13.72
CA THR A 95 -6.20 -4.69 -12.55
C THR A 95 -5.95 -3.53 -11.60
N ILE A 96 -6.20 -3.77 -10.32
CA ILE A 96 -5.80 -2.90 -9.23
C ILE A 96 -4.74 -3.62 -8.40
N PHE A 97 -3.55 -3.01 -8.29
CA PHE A 97 -2.58 -3.40 -7.28
C PHE A 97 -2.84 -2.57 -6.03
N ALA A 98 -3.12 -3.27 -4.93
CA ALA A 98 -3.42 -2.66 -3.65
C ALA A 98 -2.25 -2.83 -2.67
N THR A 99 -1.98 -1.80 -1.88
CA THR A 99 -1.07 -1.83 -0.74
C THR A 99 -1.81 -1.37 0.49
N LEU A 100 -2.06 -2.29 1.42
CA LEU A 100 -2.74 -2.04 2.68
C LEU A 100 -1.71 -1.87 3.80
N PHE A 101 -1.79 -0.77 4.51
CA PHE A 101 -1.02 -0.47 5.71
C PHE A 101 -1.97 -0.51 6.91
N THR A 102 -1.65 -1.34 7.89
CA THR A 102 -2.41 -1.51 9.13
C THR A 102 -1.51 -2.02 10.25
N PHE A 103 -2.05 -2.59 11.29
CA PHE A 103 -1.27 -3.12 12.42
C PHE A 103 -1.54 -4.61 12.62
N GLU A 104 -0.55 -5.33 13.16
CA GLU A 104 -0.66 -6.75 13.49
C GLU A 104 -1.76 -6.96 14.55
N PRO A 105 -2.60 -8.01 14.40
CA PRO A 105 -3.63 -8.33 15.37
C PRO A 105 -3.02 -8.87 16.68
N GLY A 106 -3.74 -8.71 17.77
CA GLY A 106 -3.45 -9.34 19.06
C GLY A 106 -2.89 -8.39 20.11
N VAL A 107 -3.07 -8.80 21.36
CA VAL A 107 -2.58 -8.07 22.52
C VAL A 107 -1.06 -8.08 22.54
N GLY A 108 -0.44 -6.90 22.63
CA GLY A 108 1.02 -6.72 22.61
C GLY A 108 1.61 -6.50 21.20
N ASN A 109 0.83 -6.64 20.13
CA ASN A 109 1.26 -6.38 18.75
C ASN A 109 0.70 -5.09 18.15
N ASN A 110 -0.05 -4.31 18.92
CA ASN A 110 -0.81 -3.14 18.44
C ASN A 110 0.05 -2.02 17.81
N ASN A 111 1.35 -2.01 18.06
CA ASN A 111 2.30 -1.02 17.51
C ASN A 111 3.13 -1.60 16.38
N LYS A 112 2.93 -2.87 16.02
CA LYS A 112 3.69 -3.48 14.93
C LYS A 112 2.96 -3.29 13.62
N GLY A 113 3.57 -2.53 12.71
CA GLY A 113 3.02 -2.30 11.39
C GLY A 113 2.84 -3.61 10.61
N LEU A 114 1.72 -3.75 9.94
CA LEU A 114 1.40 -4.83 9.01
C LEU A 114 1.20 -4.25 7.62
N TRP A 115 2.03 -4.69 6.70
CA TRP A 115 1.96 -4.32 5.30
C TRP A 115 1.55 -5.53 4.47
N LEU A 116 0.45 -5.40 3.75
CA LEU A 116 -0.11 -6.44 2.89
C LEU A 116 -0.32 -5.90 1.48
N THR A 117 -0.29 -6.78 0.48
CA THR A 117 -0.52 -6.43 -0.92
C THR A 117 -1.56 -7.35 -1.55
N ALA A 118 -2.30 -6.83 -2.52
CA ALA A 118 -3.19 -7.64 -3.34
C ALA A 118 -3.11 -7.21 -4.81
N SER A 119 -3.02 -8.18 -5.72
CA SER A 119 -3.28 -7.94 -7.14
C SER A 119 -4.71 -8.38 -7.41
N MET A 120 -5.59 -7.41 -7.61
CA MET A 120 -7.03 -7.63 -7.78
C MET A 120 -7.42 -7.49 -9.23
N THR A 121 -8.25 -8.41 -9.72
CA THR A 121 -8.84 -8.35 -11.07
C THR A 121 -10.28 -7.88 -11.01
N ARG A 122 -10.70 -7.19 -12.05
CA ARG A 122 -12.08 -6.72 -12.20
C ARG A 122 -13.04 -7.90 -12.31
N GLN A 123 -14.06 -7.92 -11.47
CA GLN A 123 -15.13 -8.91 -11.46
C GLN A 123 -16.38 -8.39 -12.20
N SER A 124 -16.70 -7.12 -11.98
CA SER A 124 -17.76 -6.38 -12.64
C SER A 124 -17.45 -4.89 -12.59
N THR A 125 -18.33 -4.03 -13.07
CA THR A 125 -18.15 -2.57 -13.00
C THR A 125 -17.97 -2.14 -11.54
N GLY A 126 -16.87 -1.47 -11.23
CA GLY A 126 -16.54 -0.99 -9.90
C GLY A 126 -16.12 -2.06 -8.87
N VAL A 127 -16.08 -3.35 -9.26
CA VAL A 127 -15.81 -4.44 -8.33
C VAL A 127 -14.52 -5.15 -8.69
N TYR A 128 -13.61 -5.24 -7.72
CA TYR A 128 -12.31 -5.91 -7.87
C TYR A 128 -12.07 -6.86 -6.70
N SER A 129 -11.44 -8.00 -6.98
CA SER A 129 -11.04 -8.94 -5.93
C SER A 129 -9.75 -9.67 -6.26
N GLY A 130 -9.05 -10.11 -5.23
CA GLY A 130 -7.80 -10.86 -5.33
C GLY A 130 -7.36 -11.43 -4.00
N GLN A 131 -6.29 -12.21 -4.04
CA GLN A 131 -5.69 -12.76 -2.84
C GLN A 131 -4.88 -11.69 -2.11
N LEU A 132 -4.99 -11.66 -0.79
CA LEU A 132 -4.21 -10.82 0.08
C LEU A 132 -2.92 -11.55 0.48
N VAL A 133 -1.79 -10.88 0.27
CA VAL A 133 -0.47 -11.49 0.38
C VAL A 133 0.39 -10.72 1.37
N LYS A 134 1.04 -11.44 2.28
CA LYS A 134 2.14 -10.95 3.11
C LYS A 134 3.46 -11.34 2.46
N VAL A 135 4.39 -10.41 2.36
CA VAL A 135 5.71 -10.66 1.79
C VAL A 135 6.80 -10.50 2.84
N THR A 136 7.89 -11.26 2.66
CA THR A 136 9.14 -11.12 3.39
C THR A 136 10.27 -10.84 2.41
N GLY A 137 11.37 -10.24 2.82
CA GLY A 137 12.45 -9.91 1.92
C GLY A 137 13.71 -9.48 2.65
N SER A 138 14.69 -9.02 1.89
CA SER A 138 15.91 -8.44 2.42
C SER A 138 15.61 -7.21 3.26
N ALA A 139 16.45 -6.96 4.28
CA ALA A 139 16.42 -5.69 4.98
C ALA A 139 16.57 -4.52 3.97
N PHE A 140 16.00 -3.36 4.29
CA PHE A 140 15.99 -2.21 3.38
C PHE A 140 17.41 -1.75 2.98
N ASP A 141 18.39 -1.94 3.85
CA ASP A 141 19.80 -1.55 3.70
C ASP A 141 20.73 -2.73 3.38
N ALA A 142 20.19 -3.91 3.07
CA ALA A 142 20.99 -5.10 2.75
C ALA A 142 21.91 -4.89 1.55
N VAL A 143 23.18 -5.31 1.70
CA VAL A 143 24.19 -5.27 0.63
C VAL A 143 24.88 -6.63 0.56
N PRO A 144 24.71 -7.39 -0.54
CA PRO A 144 23.86 -7.11 -1.69
C PRO A 144 22.36 -7.22 -1.36
N PHE A 145 21.53 -6.44 -2.04
CA PHE A 145 20.08 -6.58 -1.95
C PHE A 145 19.65 -7.82 -2.74
N VAL A 146 19.00 -8.77 -2.08
CA VAL A 146 18.44 -9.96 -2.72
C VAL A 146 17.00 -9.71 -3.11
N PRO A 147 16.66 -9.76 -4.41
CA PRO A 147 15.27 -9.59 -4.87
C PRO A 147 14.33 -10.63 -4.27
N LEU A 148 13.07 -10.22 -4.06
CA LEU A 148 12.01 -11.12 -3.59
C LEU A 148 11.76 -12.23 -4.61
N ASN A 149 11.70 -13.46 -4.14
CA ASN A 149 11.20 -14.61 -4.89
C ASN A 149 9.76 -14.92 -4.43
N PRO A 150 8.73 -14.64 -5.25
CA PRO A 150 7.34 -14.83 -4.83
C PRO A 150 7.01 -16.26 -4.38
N ALA A 151 7.65 -17.27 -4.97
CA ALA A 151 7.43 -18.67 -4.60
C ALA A 151 7.87 -19.03 -3.17
N VAL A 152 8.73 -18.20 -2.58
CA VAL A 152 9.32 -18.45 -1.24
C VAL A 152 8.92 -17.36 -0.25
N ASN A 153 8.85 -16.12 -0.73
CA ASN A 153 8.73 -14.94 0.12
C ASN A 153 7.31 -14.35 0.16
N ALA A 154 6.37 -14.89 -0.61
CA ALA A 154 4.99 -14.45 -0.61
C ALA A 154 4.08 -15.50 0.03
N THR A 155 3.31 -15.11 1.01
CA THR A 155 2.34 -15.96 1.70
C THR A 155 0.94 -15.39 1.52
N ILE A 156 0.02 -16.17 0.98
CA ILE A 156 -1.39 -15.81 0.94
C ILE A 156 -1.93 -15.87 2.36
N VAL A 157 -2.46 -14.76 2.84
CA VAL A 157 -3.01 -14.62 4.20
C VAL A 157 -4.51 -14.43 4.22
N GLY A 158 -5.14 -14.25 3.05
CA GLY A 158 -6.57 -14.06 2.92
C GLY A 158 -6.98 -13.58 1.54
N ASN A 159 -8.12 -12.91 1.49
CA ASN A 159 -8.67 -12.33 0.28
C ASN A 159 -9.00 -10.85 0.52
N MET A 160 -9.06 -10.11 -0.56
CA MET A 160 -9.47 -8.71 -0.57
C MET A 160 -10.48 -8.47 -1.69
N ARG A 161 -11.51 -7.71 -1.39
CA ARG A 161 -12.53 -7.25 -2.32
C ARG A 161 -12.82 -5.78 -2.08
N VAL A 162 -12.92 -5.01 -3.14
CA VAL A 162 -13.36 -3.63 -3.10
C VAL A 162 -14.53 -3.43 -4.07
N GLU A 163 -15.51 -2.69 -3.62
CA GLU A 163 -16.68 -2.26 -4.42
C GLU A 163 -16.75 -0.75 -4.41
N PHE A 164 -16.47 -0.12 -5.52
CA PHE A 164 -16.59 1.32 -5.70
C PHE A 164 -18.01 1.67 -6.12
N THR A 165 -18.63 2.55 -5.37
CA THR A 165 -19.92 3.16 -5.73
C THR A 165 -19.71 4.28 -6.74
N ASP A 166 -18.63 5.03 -6.57
CA ASP A 166 -18.17 6.11 -7.44
C ASP A 166 -16.67 6.34 -7.24
N GLY A 167 -16.10 7.39 -7.83
CA GLY A 167 -14.68 7.70 -7.73
C GLY A 167 -14.22 8.22 -6.37
N ASN A 168 -15.11 8.48 -5.42
CA ASN A 168 -14.81 8.96 -4.07
C ASN A 168 -15.23 7.99 -2.97
N THR A 169 -16.08 6.99 -3.29
CA THR A 169 -16.73 6.14 -2.30
C THR A 169 -16.61 4.68 -2.67
N GLY A 170 -16.24 3.85 -1.72
CA GLY A 170 -16.15 2.41 -1.89
C GLY A 170 -16.23 1.65 -0.58
N THR A 171 -16.51 0.37 -0.66
CA THR A 171 -16.50 -0.57 0.46
C THR A 171 -15.33 -1.54 0.28
N LEU A 172 -14.45 -1.57 1.25
CA LEU A 172 -13.35 -2.53 1.33
C LEU A 172 -13.73 -3.66 2.27
N THR A 173 -13.59 -4.90 1.82
CA THR A 173 -13.75 -6.11 2.63
C THR A 173 -12.50 -6.97 2.46
N TYR A 174 -11.95 -7.45 3.54
CA TYR A 174 -10.81 -8.36 3.50
C TYR A 174 -10.80 -9.30 4.70
N ASP A 175 -10.08 -10.40 4.56
CA ASP A 175 -9.79 -11.31 5.65
C ASP A 175 -8.28 -11.53 5.78
N VAL A 176 -7.83 -11.70 7.01
CA VAL A 176 -6.44 -12.05 7.33
C VAL A 176 -6.46 -13.26 8.26
N ASN A 177 -5.88 -14.39 7.80
CA ASN A 177 -5.82 -15.65 8.56
C ASN A 177 -7.19 -16.11 9.09
N GLY A 178 -8.26 -15.90 8.30
CA GLY A 178 -9.63 -16.25 8.64
C GLY A 178 -10.37 -15.26 9.54
N GLN A 179 -9.78 -14.12 9.86
CA GLN A 179 -10.44 -13.01 10.55
C GLN A 179 -10.91 -11.99 9.51
N SER A 180 -12.22 -11.81 9.38
CA SER A 180 -12.82 -10.83 8.45
C SER A 180 -12.89 -9.43 9.05
N VAL A 181 -12.68 -8.43 8.20
CA VAL A 181 -12.75 -6.99 8.49
C VAL A 181 -13.62 -6.30 7.45
#